data_f76b3e5622325836dce37fcd952f3a77
#
_entry.id   f76b3e5622325836dce37fcd952f3a77
#
_cell.length_a   1.000
_cell.length_b   1.000
_cell.length_c   1.000
_cell.angle_alpha   90.00
_cell.angle_beta   90.00
_cell.angle_gamma   90.00
#
_symmetry.space_group_name_H-M   'P 1'
#
loop_
_entity.id
_entity.type
_entity.pdbx_description
1 polymer ?
#
loop_
_entity_poly.entity_id
_entity_poly.type
_entity_poly.pdbx_seq_one_letter_code
_entity_poly.pdbx_strand_id
1 'polypeptide(L)'
;MTDFARLMSDYFVKYLAGQKGSGSNTMKTYRDTFVQLLEFMDEKKHIRADCIEVDSFSYDIINEFLEYLEKEKRVSISTRNNRLAAIRSFFKYTGYHEPKYLNISTSIREISKKKTEGRQMNYLSVNAMEHFLNSFDKTDHKELRCFCIVLLLYESGARVTELCNVRRYDLHLEKPYTMILHGKGDKIRSVPLDGLVADVISNYIQKYRVDDNDFLFFNTRRERLTREGVNYIVHKYFERARLKEASIYPAAISAHCLRHTKAMHLLENGVNLIYIRDLLGHTSVTTTEIYSKANPEVKRKHIEDASRIRDISLDYSTEEKEELLELSLIHISEPTRRTPI
;
A
#
# COMPACT_ATOMS: atom_id res chain seq x y z
N MET A 1 -25.40 -31.61 -6.91
CA MET A 1 -24.43 -30.59 -6.45
C MET A 1 -23.07 -31.23 -6.51
N THR A 2 -22.17 -30.69 -7.32
CA THR A 2 -20.82 -31.26 -7.52
C THR A 2 -19.96 -31.12 -6.27
N ASP A 3 -18.90 -31.95 -6.16
CA ASP A 3 -17.92 -31.85 -5.05
C ASP A 3 -17.28 -30.45 -5.02
N PHE A 4 -16.98 -29.89 -6.19
CA PHE A 4 -16.45 -28.54 -6.30
C PHE A 4 -17.40 -27.48 -5.69
N ALA A 5 -18.66 -27.53 -6.06
CA ALA A 5 -19.67 -26.57 -5.56
C ALA A 5 -19.86 -26.68 -4.04
N ARG A 6 -19.87 -27.91 -3.51
CA ARG A 6 -19.95 -28.17 -2.06
C ARG A 6 -18.73 -27.62 -1.33
N LEU A 7 -17.52 -27.97 -1.79
CA LEU A 7 -16.27 -27.52 -1.18
C LEU A 7 -16.09 -26.00 -1.29
N MET A 8 -16.54 -25.40 -2.39
CA MET A 8 -16.51 -23.94 -2.56
C MET A 8 -17.42 -23.24 -1.54
N SER A 9 -18.64 -23.75 -1.35
CA SER A 9 -19.56 -23.22 -0.35
C SER A 9 -18.97 -23.32 1.07
N ASP A 10 -18.44 -24.50 1.43
CA ASP A 10 -17.82 -24.73 2.74
C ASP A 10 -16.58 -23.86 2.94
N TYR A 11 -15.77 -23.69 1.90
CA TYR A 11 -14.59 -22.81 1.94
C TYR A 11 -14.96 -21.36 2.23
N PHE A 12 -15.98 -20.81 1.57
CA PHE A 12 -16.38 -19.43 1.80
C PHE A 12 -17.04 -19.24 3.15
N VAL A 13 -18.00 -20.11 3.50
CA VAL A 13 -18.84 -19.94 4.70
C VAL A 13 -18.12 -20.41 5.96
N LYS A 14 -17.64 -21.65 5.96
CA LYS A 14 -17.07 -22.27 7.17
C LYS A 14 -15.61 -21.86 7.41
N TYR A 15 -14.80 -21.86 6.34
CA TYR A 15 -13.36 -21.62 6.49
C TYR A 15 -13.00 -20.13 6.45
N LEU A 16 -13.32 -19.42 5.35
CA LEU A 16 -12.93 -18.02 5.21
C LEU A 16 -13.68 -17.09 6.18
N ALA A 17 -14.98 -17.21 6.26
CA ALA A 17 -15.79 -16.37 7.14
C ALA A 17 -15.70 -16.84 8.60
N GLY A 18 -15.88 -18.14 8.85
CA GLY A 18 -15.92 -18.69 10.20
C GLY A 18 -14.55 -18.83 10.85
N GLN A 19 -13.70 -19.75 10.35
CA GLN A 19 -12.44 -20.07 11.03
C GLN A 19 -11.37 -19.02 10.84
N LYS A 20 -11.25 -18.42 9.65
CA LYS A 20 -10.17 -17.47 9.32
C LYS A 20 -10.52 -16.01 9.61
N GLY A 21 -11.79 -15.69 9.83
CA GLY A 21 -12.24 -14.32 10.08
C GLY A 21 -11.82 -13.36 8.96
N SER A 22 -11.88 -13.80 7.70
CA SER A 22 -11.39 -13.02 6.56
C SER A 22 -12.25 -11.78 6.35
N GLY A 23 -11.60 -10.62 6.24
CA GLY A 23 -12.32 -9.35 6.01
C GLY A 23 -13.08 -9.34 4.67
N SER A 24 -14.12 -8.51 4.60
CA SER A 24 -15.04 -8.39 3.45
C SER A 24 -14.33 -8.19 2.11
N ASN A 25 -13.26 -7.40 2.06
CA ASN A 25 -12.48 -7.18 0.84
C ASN A 25 -11.75 -8.45 0.36
N THR A 26 -11.25 -9.28 1.28
CA THR A 26 -10.63 -10.57 0.93
C THR A 26 -11.68 -11.51 0.37
N MET A 27 -12.85 -11.59 1.02
CA MET A 27 -13.99 -12.37 0.55
C MET A 27 -14.41 -11.95 -0.86
N LYS A 28 -14.56 -10.65 -1.09
CA LYS A 28 -14.90 -10.10 -2.41
C LYS A 28 -13.85 -10.47 -3.46
N THR A 29 -12.57 -10.25 -3.18
CA THR A 29 -11.48 -10.57 -4.11
C THR A 29 -11.43 -12.05 -4.47
N TYR A 30 -11.67 -12.92 -3.49
CA TYR A 30 -11.69 -14.37 -3.71
C TYR A 30 -12.93 -14.76 -4.53
N ARG A 31 -14.10 -14.24 -4.18
CA ARG A 31 -15.32 -14.46 -4.97
C ARG A 31 -15.13 -14.05 -6.43
N ASP A 32 -14.64 -12.84 -6.67
CA ASP A 32 -14.37 -12.33 -8.03
C ASP A 32 -13.37 -13.20 -8.79
N THR A 33 -12.41 -13.82 -8.08
CA THR A 33 -11.48 -14.77 -8.69
C THR A 33 -12.19 -16.02 -9.20
N PHE A 34 -13.06 -16.59 -8.38
CA PHE A 34 -13.77 -17.82 -8.76
C PHE A 34 -14.85 -17.56 -9.80
N VAL A 35 -15.51 -16.41 -9.78
CA VAL A 35 -16.42 -16.00 -10.87
C VAL A 35 -15.66 -15.99 -12.20
N GLN A 36 -14.48 -15.33 -12.26
CA GLN A 36 -13.67 -15.30 -13.48
C GLN A 36 -13.14 -16.69 -13.88
N LEU A 37 -12.82 -17.54 -12.92
CA LEU A 37 -12.40 -18.93 -13.21
C LEU A 37 -13.54 -19.75 -13.81
N LEU A 38 -14.75 -19.63 -13.28
CA LEU A 38 -15.95 -20.30 -13.81
C LEU A 38 -16.32 -19.79 -15.20
N GLU A 39 -16.24 -18.48 -15.45
CA GLU A 39 -16.40 -17.88 -16.77
C GLU A 39 -15.39 -18.46 -17.78
N PHE A 40 -14.11 -18.57 -17.39
CA PHE A 40 -13.08 -19.17 -18.21
C PHE A 40 -13.36 -20.65 -18.52
N MET A 41 -13.83 -21.42 -17.54
CA MET A 41 -14.18 -22.84 -17.74
C MET A 41 -15.32 -22.99 -18.74
N ASP A 42 -16.30 -22.11 -18.69
CA ASP A 42 -17.43 -22.12 -19.65
C ASP A 42 -16.97 -21.66 -21.05
N GLU A 43 -16.30 -20.49 -21.14
CA GLU A 43 -15.90 -19.87 -22.42
C GLU A 43 -14.82 -20.67 -23.17
N LYS A 44 -13.83 -21.20 -22.47
CA LYS A 44 -12.61 -21.79 -23.08
C LYS A 44 -12.54 -23.30 -22.98
N LYS A 45 -13.18 -23.90 -22.01
CA LYS A 45 -13.18 -25.35 -21.79
C LYS A 45 -14.53 -25.98 -22.07
N HIS A 46 -15.56 -25.19 -22.34
CA HIS A 46 -16.93 -25.61 -22.59
C HIS A 46 -17.52 -26.50 -21.48
N ILE A 47 -17.12 -26.22 -20.23
CA ILE A 47 -17.61 -26.91 -19.04
C ILE A 47 -18.48 -25.92 -18.25
N ARG A 48 -19.78 -26.19 -18.22
CA ARG A 48 -20.74 -25.37 -17.49
C ARG A 48 -20.50 -25.42 -15.98
N ALA A 49 -20.78 -24.32 -15.29
CA ALA A 49 -20.52 -24.20 -13.85
C ALA A 49 -21.17 -25.28 -12.98
N ASP A 50 -22.34 -25.80 -13.41
CA ASP A 50 -23.06 -26.87 -12.72
C ASP A 50 -22.47 -28.28 -12.93
N CYS A 51 -21.56 -28.43 -13.89
CA CYS A 51 -20.85 -29.68 -14.24
C CYS A 51 -19.40 -29.71 -13.78
N ILE A 52 -18.90 -28.62 -13.22
CA ILE A 52 -17.50 -28.52 -12.76
C ILE A 52 -17.30 -29.40 -11.52
N GLU A 53 -16.34 -30.32 -11.60
CA GLU A 53 -15.82 -31.12 -10.50
C GLU A 53 -14.41 -30.64 -10.11
N VAL A 54 -13.89 -31.07 -8.97
CA VAL A 54 -12.50 -30.72 -8.56
C VAL A 54 -11.48 -31.30 -9.57
N ASP A 55 -11.76 -32.49 -10.13
CA ASP A 55 -10.95 -33.15 -11.15
C ASP A 55 -10.97 -32.43 -12.51
N SER A 56 -11.89 -31.48 -12.71
CA SER A 56 -11.87 -30.58 -13.89
C SER A 56 -10.69 -29.60 -13.87
N PHE A 57 -9.94 -29.50 -12.77
CA PHE A 57 -8.78 -28.62 -12.65
C PHE A 57 -7.48 -29.39 -12.62
N SER A 58 -6.48 -28.83 -13.28
CA SER A 58 -5.10 -29.29 -13.27
C SER A 58 -4.14 -28.11 -13.18
N TYR A 59 -2.86 -28.42 -13.01
CA TYR A 59 -1.78 -27.44 -13.12
C TYR A 59 -1.89 -26.63 -14.43
N ASP A 60 -2.10 -27.32 -15.56
CA ASP A 60 -2.15 -26.71 -16.89
C ASP A 60 -3.38 -25.82 -17.07
N ILE A 61 -4.57 -26.29 -16.65
CA ILE A 61 -5.80 -25.50 -16.74
C ILE A 61 -5.72 -24.21 -15.92
N ILE A 62 -5.11 -24.27 -14.73
CA ILE A 62 -4.93 -23.05 -13.94
C ILE A 62 -3.88 -22.12 -14.58
N ASN A 63 -2.81 -22.64 -15.18
CA ASN A 63 -1.87 -21.81 -15.93
C ASN A 63 -2.51 -21.14 -17.13
N GLU A 64 -3.30 -21.88 -17.92
CA GLU A 64 -4.07 -21.32 -19.03
C GLU A 64 -5.03 -20.21 -18.57
N PHE A 65 -5.73 -20.43 -17.45
CA PHE A 65 -6.56 -19.37 -16.85
C PHE A 65 -5.75 -18.12 -16.50
N LEU A 66 -4.57 -18.29 -15.91
CA LEU A 66 -3.71 -17.16 -15.55
C LEU A 66 -3.18 -16.43 -16.79
N GLU A 67 -2.90 -17.16 -17.88
CA GLU A 67 -2.55 -16.55 -19.16
C GLU A 67 -3.72 -15.83 -19.82
N TYR A 68 -4.92 -16.40 -19.76
CA TYR A 68 -6.16 -15.76 -20.22
C TYR A 68 -6.37 -14.42 -19.51
N LEU A 69 -6.17 -14.38 -18.19
CA LEU A 69 -6.27 -13.14 -17.42
C LEU A 69 -5.27 -12.08 -17.90
N GLU A 70 -4.05 -12.48 -18.24
CA GLU A 70 -3.01 -11.54 -18.70
C GLU A 70 -3.25 -11.09 -20.15
N LYS A 71 -3.49 -12.02 -21.05
CA LYS A 71 -3.54 -11.76 -22.50
C LYS A 71 -4.89 -11.19 -22.95
N GLU A 72 -6.00 -11.74 -22.48
CA GLU A 72 -7.33 -11.38 -22.93
C GLU A 72 -7.99 -10.33 -21.98
N LYS A 73 -7.95 -10.55 -20.67
CA LYS A 73 -8.53 -9.61 -19.70
C LYS A 73 -7.54 -8.46 -19.33
N ARG A 74 -6.29 -8.50 -19.81
CA ARG A 74 -5.24 -7.47 -19.65
C ARG A 74 -5.01 -7.04 -18.20
N VAL A 75 -5.11 -7.99 -17.25
CA VAL A 75 -4.86 -7.70 -15.85
C VAL A 75 -3.37 -7.54 -15.56
N SER A 76 -3.02 -6.73 -14.55
CA SER A 76 -1.63 -6.58 -14.12
C SER A 76 -1.09 -7.87 -13.49
N ILE A 77 0.24 -8.06 -13.53
CA ILE A 77 0.94 -9.19 -12.88
C ILE A 77 0.57 -9.30 -11.39
N SER A 78 0.43 -8.16 -10.70
CA SER A 78 -0.01 -8.13 -9.30
C SER A 78 -1.43 -8.70 -9.13
N THR A 79 -2.36 -8.33 -10.00
CA THR A 79 -3.72 -8.87 -10.00
C THR A 79 -3.73 -10.36 -10.30
N ARG A 80 -2.98 -10.80 -11.33
CA ARG A 80 -2.79 -12.22 -11.66
C ARG A 80 -2.28 -13.00 -10.45
N ASN A 81 -1.26 -12.50 -9.76
CA ASN A 81 -0.69 -13.15 -8.57
C ASN A 81 -1.68 -13.20 -7.39
N ASN A 82 -2.55 -12.19 -7.23
CA ASN A 82 -3.61 -12.19 -6.23
C ASN A 82 -4.67 -13.24 -6.56
N ARG A 83 -5.03 -13.42 -7.85
CA ARG A 83 -5.94 -14.48 -8.29
C ARG A 83 -5.33 -15.87 -8.01
N LEU A 84 -4.06 -16.07 -8.35
CA LEU A 84 -3.35 -17.29 -8.02
C LEU A 84 -3.33 -17.57 -6.50
N ALA A 85 -3.16 -16.55 -5.68
CA ALA A 85 -3.18 -16.74 -4.23
C ALA A 85 -4.55 -17.21 -3.70
N ALA A 86 -5.66 -16.72 -4.27
CA ALA A 86 -7.00 -17.16 -3.95
C ALA A 86 -7.22 -18.63 -4.34
N ILE A 87 -6.82 -19.01 -5.57
CA ILE A 87 -6.91 -20.39 -6.09
C ILE A 87 -6.09 -21.34 -5.21
N ARG A 88 -4.83 -21.00 -4.93
CA ARG A 88 -3.96 -21.81 -4.06
C ARG A 88 -4.55 -22.00 -2.65
N SER A 89 -5.19 -20.97 -2.11
CA SER A 89 -5.84 -21.03 -0.80
C SER A 89 -7.02 -22.00 -0.80
N PHE A 90 -7.82 -21.99 -1.84
CA PHE A 90 -8.93 -22.93 -2.02
C PHE A 90 -8.45 -24.38 -2.20
N PHE A 91 -7.52 -24.61 -3.11
CA PHE A 91 -7.01 -25.98 -3.34
C PHE A 91 -6.23 -26.50 -2.12
N LYS A 92 -5.56 -25.63 -1.33
CA LYS A 92 -5.01 -26.04 -0.05
C LYS A 92 -6.10 -26.53 0.90
N TYR A 93 -7.22 -25.82 0.98
CA TYR A 93 -8.37 -26.24 1.79
C TYR A 93 -8.94 -27.55 1.29
N THR A 94 -9.13 -27.69 -0.03
CA THR A 94 -9.67 -28.89 -0.68
C THR A 94 -8.82 -30.13 -0.39
N GLY A 95 -7.50 -30.08 -0.58
CA GLY A 95 -6.60 -31.20 -0.33
C GLY A 95 -6.50 -31.57 1.15
N TYR A 96 -6.80 -30.64 2.06
CA TYR A 96 -6.82 -30.92 3.49
C TYR A 96 -8.13 -31.63 3.93
N HIS A 97 -9.25 -31.26 3.33
CA HIS A 97 -10.57 -31.80 3.70
C HIS A 97 -10.96 -33.05 2.90
N GLU A 98 -10.43 -33.23 1.69
CA GLU A 98 -10.69 -34.36 0.82
C GLU A 98 -9.37 -34.93 0.28
N PRO A 99 -8.80 -35.93 0.98
CA PRO A 99 -7.48 -36.51 0.63
C PRO A 99 -7.38 -37.02 -0.80
N LYS A 100 -8.48 -37.44 -1.44
CA LYS A 100 -8.51 -37.87 -2.85
C LYS A 100 -8.03 -36.78 -3.80
N TYR A 101 -8.13 -35.49 -3.44
CA TYR A 101 -7.69 -34.36 -4.25
C TYR A 101 -6.32 -33.81 -3.85
N LEU A 102 -5.55 -34.51 -3.02
CA LEU A 102 -4.27 -34.04 -2.54
C LEU A 102 -3.26 -33.80 -3.68
N ASN A 103 -3.23 -34.68 -4.68
CA ASN A 103 -2.33 -34.53 -5.84
C ASN A 103 -2.62 -33.29 -6.65
N ILE A 104 -3.90 -33.02 -6.96
CA ILE A 104 -4.34 -31.80 -7.66
C ILE A 104 -4.01 -30.56 -6.82
N SER A 105 -4.31 -30.61 -5.52
CA SER A 105 -4.01 -29.54 -4.58
C SER A 105 -2.51 -29.21 -4.56
N THR A 106 -1.65 -30.22 -4.54
CA THR A 106 -0.21 -30.04 -4.50
C THR A 106 0.31 -29.46 -5.82
N SER A 107 -0.09 -30.01 -6.96
CA SER A 107 0.34 -29.52 -8.28
C SER A 107 -0.06 -28.05 -8.52
N ILE A 108 -1.27 -27.65 -8.19
CA ILE A 108 -1.72 -26.26 -8.34
C ILE A 108 -0.96 -25.31 -7.39
N ARG A 109 -0.55 -25.77 -6.22
CA ARG A 109 0.25 -24.97 -5.29
C ARG A 109 1.68 -24.73 -5.74
N GLU A 110 2.22 -25.58 -6.62
CA GLU A 110 3.55 -25.40 -7.24
C GLU A 110 3.59 -24.30 -8.31
N ILE A 111 2.43 -23.87 -8.85
CA ILE A 111 2.40 -22.78 -9.84
C ILE A 111 3.06 -21.52 -9.27
N SER A 112 4.14 -21.05 -9.85
CA SER A 112 4.91 -19.93 -9.33
C SER A 112 4.25 -18.58 -9.55
N LYS A 113 4.48 -17.67 -8.63
CA LYS A 113 4.15 -16.25 -8.83
C LYS A 113 5.11 -15.63 -9.85
N LYS A 114 4.61 -14.79 -10.74
CA LYS A 114 5.47 -13.97 -11.60
C LYS A 114 6.11 -12.84 -10.78
N LYS A 115 7.36 -12.51 -11.09
CA LYS A 115 8.01 -11.33 -10.50
C LYS A 115 7.23 -10.09 -10.89
N THR A 116 6.93 -9.26 -9.93
CA THR A 116 6.40 -7.91 -10.16
C THR A 116 7.58 -6.96 -10.18
N GLU A 117 7.69 -6.14 -11.20
CA GLU A 117 8.58 -5.00 -11.13
C GLU A 117 8.20 -4.15 -9.94
N GLY A 118 9.20 -3.77 -9.13
CA GLY A 118 8.97 -2.89 -7.99
C GLY A 118 8.40 -1.56 -8.50
N ARG A 119 7.11 -1.31 -8.26
CA ARG A 119 6.55 0.01 -8.56
C ARG A 119 7.31 1.02 -7.74
N GLN A 120 7.88 2.01 -8.43
CA GLN A 120 8.43 3.17 -7.76
C GLN A 120 7.33 3.79 -6.90
N MET A 121 7.63 3.97 -5.63
CA MET A 121 6.65 4.48 -4.66
C MET A 121 6.48 5.98 -4.90
N ASN A 122 5.30 6.39 -5.36
CA ASN A 122 4.99 7.80 -5.50
C ASN A 122 4.78 8.42 -4.12
N TYR A 123 5.51 9.47 -3.84
CA TYR A 123 5.30 10.37 -2.70
C TYR A 123 5.57 11.82 -3.13
N LEU A 124 5.10 12.76 -2.34
CA LEU A 124 5.32 14.19 -2.57
C LEU A 124 6.56 14.63 -1.79
N SER A 125 7.39 15.47 -2.38
CA SER A 125 8.43 16.19 -1.63
C SER A 125 7.78 17.14 -0.60
N VAL A 126 8.54 17.62 0.38
CA VAL A 126 8.05 18.58 1.38
C VAL A 126 7.45 19.80 0.68
N ASN A 127 8.18 20.40 -0.27
CA ASN A 127 7.70 21.53 -1.07
C ASN A 127 6.40 21.23 -1.82
N ALA A 128 6.31 20.07 -2.47
CA ALA A 128 5.10 19.67 -3.17
C ALA A 128 3.89 19.48 -2.21
N MET A 129 4.14 18.93 -1.01
CA MET A 129 3.08 18.76 -0.02
C MET A 129 2.60 20.09 0.55
N GLU A 130 3.51 21.01 0.87
CA GLU A 130 3.19 22.38 1.30
C GLU A 130 2.40 23.14 0.23
N HIS A 131 2.86 23.12 -1.02
CA HIS A 131 2.14 23.75 -2.13
C HIS A 131 0.75 23.12 -2.32
N PHE A 132 0.61 21.80 -2.17
CA PHE A 132 -0.68 21.13 -2.24
C PHE A 132 -1.62 21.57 -1.13
N LEU A 133 -1.18 21.61 0.13
CA LEU A 133 -1.97 22.09 1.27
C LEU A 133 -2.35 23.57 1.17
N ASN A 134 -1.49 24.40 0.58
CA ASN A 134 -1.74 25.81 0.36
C ASN A 134 -2.63 26.11 -0.86
N SER A 135 -2.91 25.10 -1.70
CA SER A 135 -3.82 25.26 -2.84
C SER A 135 -5.30 25.34 -2.47
N PHE A 136 -5.66 25.01 -1.23
CA PHE A 136 -7.04 25.05 -0.74
C PHE A 136 -7.45 26.45 -0.28
N ASP A 137 -8.66 26.86 -0.63
CA ASP A 137 -9.29 28.03 -0.02
C ASP A 137 -9.91 27.63 1.33
N LYS A 138 -9.21 27.98 2.42
CA LYS A 138 -9.62 27.64 3.79
C LYS A 138 -10.79 28.50 4.28
N THR A 139 -11.18 29.55 3.55
CA THR A 139 -12.35 30.41 3.85
C THR A 139 -13.62 29.80 3.28
N ASP A 140 -13.54 29.12 2.14
CA ASP A 140 -14.67 28.38 1.57
C ASP A 140 -15.05 27.19 2.44
N HIS A 141 -16.33 27.10 2.76
CA HIS A 141 -16.84 26.06 3.67
C HIS A 141 -16.61 24.62 3.11
N LYS A 142 -16.82 24.43 1.81
CA LYS A 142 -16.65 23.09 1.19
C LYS A 142 -15.17 22.71 1.07
N GLU A 143 -14.31 23.67 0.75
CA GLU A 143 -12.87 23.43 0.64
C GLU A 143 -12.21 23.19 1.99
N LEU A 144 -12.66 23.87 3.05
CA LEU A 144 -12.18 23.62 4.41
C LEU A 144 -12.33 22.13 4.80
N ARG A 145 -13.49 21.52 4.51
CA ARG A 145 -13.67 20.08 4.76
C ARG A 145 -12.70 19.23 3.94
N CYS A 146 -12.52 19.54 2.65
CA CYS A 146 -11.61 18.82 1.79
C CYS A 146 -10.16 18.99 2.24
N PHE A 147 -9.78 20.18 2.67
CA PHE A 147 -8.49 20.47 3.27
C PHE A 147 -8.24 19.61 4.53
N CYS A 148 -9.21 19.59 5.47
CA CYS A 148 -9.10 18.78 6.69
C CYS A 148 -8.96 17.30 6.42
N ILE A 149 -9.64 16.76 5.39
CA ILE A 149 -9.49 15.36 4.96
C ILE A 149 -8.04 15.08 4.48
N VAL A 150 -7.50 15.94 3.61
CA VAL A 150 -6.15 15.78 3.07
C VAL A 150 -5.10 15.97 4.17
N LEU A 151 -5.28 16.98 5.02
CA LEU A 151 -4.40 17.27 6.14
C LEU A 151 -4.31 16.08 7.11
N LEU A 152 -5.44 15.53 7.56
CA LEU A 152 -5.45 14.40 8.48
C LEU A 152 -4.93 13.11 7.84
N LEU A 153 -5.19 12.86 6.55
CA LEU A 153 -4.58 11.72 5.85
C LEU A 153 -3.06 11.80 5.88
N TYR A 154 -2.51 12.97 5.64
CA TYR A 154 -1.07 13.18 5.65
C TYR A 154 -0.52 13.13 7.07
N GLU A 155 -1.04 13.95 7.99
CA GLU A 155 -0.49 14.09 9.34
C GLU A 155 -0.54 12.78 10.14
N SER A 156 -1.64 12.06 10.08
CA SER A 156 -1.81 10.80 10.81
C SER A 156 -1.23 9.58 10.09
N GLY A 157 -0.94 9.68 8.80
CA GLY A 157 -0.60 8.52 7.98
C GLY A 157 -1.70 7.44 7.97
N ALA A 158 -2.96 7.80 8.26
CA ALA A 158 -4.08 6.87 8.29
C ALA A 158 -4.33 6.20 6.94
N ARG A 159 -4.84 4.97 6.95
CA ARG A 159 -5.46 4.40 5.76
C ARG A 159 -6.77 5.12 5.48
N VAL A 160 -7.15 5.24 4.20
CA VAL A 160 -8.42 5.89 3.82
C VAL A 160 -9.61 5.33 4.58
N THR A 161 -9.67 4.01 4.71
CA THR A 161 -10.77 3.35 5.43
C THR A 161 -10.77 3.64 6.94
N GLU A 162 -9.58 3.83 7.53
CA GLU A 162 -9.45 4.23 8.92
C GLU A 162 -9.98 5.66 9.08
N LEU A 163 -9.54 6.60 8.25
CA LEU A 163 -10.03 7.99 8.30
C LEU A 163 -11.54 8.09 8.08
N CYS A 164 -12.10 7.32 7.14
CA CYS A 164 -13.55 7.30 6.92
C CYS A 164 -14.35 6.82 8.15
N ASN A 165 -13.73 6.05 9.04
CA ASN A 165 -14.36 5.52 10.24
C ASN A 165 -14.15 6.37 11.48
N VAL A 166 -13.26 7.37 11.45
CA VAL A 166 -12.99 8.26 12.59
C VAL A 166 -14.28 8.99 12.98
N ARG A 167 -14.59 8.93 14.26
CA ARG A 167 -15.67 9.70 14.86
C ARG A 167 -15.12 10.90 15.63
N ARG A 168 -15.97 11.85 15.97
CA ARG A 168 -15.54 13.02 16.72
C ARG A 168 -14.91 12.65 18.08
N TYR A 169 -15.45 11.66 18.77
CA TYR A 169 -14.91 11.20 20.07
C TYR A 169 -13.53 10.52 19.96
N ASP A 170 -13.10 10.09 18.75
CA ASP A 170 -11.75 9.54 18.51
C ASP A 170 -10.66 10.63 18.53
N LEU A 171 -11.05 11.91 18.57
CA LEU A 171 -10.14 13.04 18.59
C LEU A 171 -10.05 13.64 19.99
N HIS A 172 -8.85 13.67 20.54
CA HIS A 172 -8.52 14.43 21.73
C HIS A 172 -7.82 15.72 21.30
N LEU A 173 -8.57 16.82 21.38
CA LEU A 173 -8.16 18.14 20.89
C LEU A 173 -7.67 19.06 22.03
N GLU A 174 -7.29 18.49 23.17
CA GLU A 174 -6.56 19.11 24.26
C GLU A 174 -5.19 18.46 24.37
N LYS A 175 -4.22 19.15 25.02
CA LYS A 175 -2.87 18.57 25.17
C LYS A 175 -2.88 17.35 26.10
N PRO A 176 -2.32 16.23 25.72
CA PRO A 176 -1.63 15.93 24.44
C PRO A 176 -2.64 15.64 23.32
N TYR A 177 -2.51 16.36 22.19
CA TYR A 177 -3.40 16.19 21.03
C TYR A 177 -3.20 14.83 20.38
N THR A 178 -4.27 14.05 20.25
CA THR A 178 -4.19 12.71 19.67
C THR A 178 -5.43 12.36 18.86
N MET A 179 -5.26 11.40 17.94
CA MET A 179 -6.34 10.78 17.20
C MET A 179 -6.26 9.27 17.35
N ILE A 180 -7.37 8.63 17.67
CA ILE A 180 -7.50 7.17 17.74
C ILE A 180 -7.90 6.65 16.37
N LEU A 181 -7.16 5.65 15.87
CA LEU A 181 -7.43 4.99 14.61
C LEU A 181 -7.72 3.52 14.81
N HIS A 182 -8.85 3.07 14.27
CA HIS A 182 -9.33 1.69 14.29
C HIS A 182 -8.88 0.99 13.01
N GLY A 183 -7.89 0.10 13.12
CA GLY A 183 -7.28 -0.62 12.02
C GLY A 183 -7.92 -1.99 11.75
N LYS A 184 -7.34 -2.73 10.81
CA LYS A 184 -7.77 -4.09 10.46
C LYS A 184 -7.54 -5.05 11.63
N GLY A 185 -8.55 -5.86 11.98
CA GLY A 185 -8.48 -6.87 13.06
C GLY A 185 -8.51 -6.24 14.44
N ASP A 186 -9.36 -5.22 14.61
CA ASP A 186 -9.61 -4.49 15.86
C ASP A 186 -8.36 -3.89 16.52
N LYS A 187 -7.31 -3.69 15.72
CA LYS A 187 -6.11 -3.00 16.20
C LYS A 187 -6.37 -1.52 16.33
N ILE A 188 -6.22 -1.02 17.55
CA ILE A 188 -6.36 0.40 17.86
C ILE A 188 -4.96 0.99 18.03
N ARG A 189 -4.75 2.19 17.48
CA ARG A 189 -3.55 2.98 17.73
C ARG A 189 -3.90 4.44 17.95
N SER A 190 -3.17 5.06 18.85
CA SER A 190 -3.21 6.52 19.05
C SER A 190 -2.12 7.17 18.22
N VAL A 191 -2.47 8.21 17.50
CA VAL A 191 -1.57 9.00 16.65
C VAL A 191 -1.48 10.39 17.24
N PRO A 192 -0.28 10.90 17.56
CA PRO A 192 -0.13 12.27 18.00
C PRO A 192 -0.45 13.23 16.85
N LEU A 193 -1.08 14.35 17.17
CA LEU A 193 -1.36 15.45 16.26
C LEU A 193 -0.57 16.70 16.68
N ASP A 194 -0.19 17.49 15.70
CA ASP A 194 0.35 18.82 15.96
C ASP A 194 -0.74 19.78 16.44
N GLY A 195 -0.38 20.79 17.27
CA GLY A 195 -1.33 21.75 17.79
C GLY A 195 -2.03 22.57 16.72
N LEU A 196 -1.32 22.96 15.66
CA LEU A 196 -1.91 23.68 14.52
C LEU A 196 -2.95 22.82 13.79
N VAL A 197 -2.68 21.50 13.67
CA VAL A 197 -3.64 20.54 13.09
C VAL A 197 -4.88 20.43 13.97
N ALA A 198 -4.69 20.34 15.30
CA ALA A 198 -5.79 20.30 16.26
C ALA A 198 -6.68 21.56 16.17
N ASP A 199 -6.09 22.74 16.05
CA ASP A 199 -6.82 24.02 15.91
C ASP A 199 -7.63 24.06 14.61
N VAL A 200 -7.05 23.64 13.50
CA VAL A 200 -7.74 23.57 12.20
C VAL A 200 -8.93 22.60 12.27
N ILE A 201 -8.74 21.45 12.89
CA ILE A 201 -9.80 20.44 13.02
C ILE A 201 -10.88 20.90 13.99
N SER A 202 -10.53 21.60 15.06
CA SER A 202 -11.49 22.23 15.99
C SER A 202 -12.38 23.25 15.28
N ASN A 203 -11.79 24.11 14.45
CA ASN A 203 -12.55 25.06 13.62
C ASN A 203 -13.49 24.34 12.63
N TYR A 204 -13.03 23.26 12.00
CA TYR A 204 -13.87 22.44 11.13
C TYR A 204 -15.05 21.85 11.90
N ILE A 205 -14.82 21.24 13.06
CA ILE A 205 -15.84 20.63 13.90
C ILE A 205 -16.91 21.65 14.29
N GLN A 206 -16.49 22.84 14.71
CA GLN A 206 -17.39 23.94 15.08
C GLN A 206 -18.23 24.41 13.89
N LYS A 207 -17.58 24.68 12.74
CA LYS A 207 -18.28 25.16 11.53
C LYS A 207 -19.29 24.16 10.99
N TYR A 208 -18.97 22.85 11.05
CA TYR A 208 -19.81 21.79 10.55
C TYR A 208 -20.77 21.21 11.60
N ARG A 209 -20.68 21.66 12.85
CA ARG A 209 -21.46 21.14 13.99
C ARG A 209 -21.40 19.63 14.06
N VAL A 210 -20.19 19.11 14.20
CA VAL A 210 -19.92 17.66 14.29
C VAL A 210 -20.10 17.25 15.74
N ASP A 211 -21.13 16.45 16.02
CA ASP A 211 -21.40 15.92 17.35
C ASP A 211 -20.49 14.71 17.67
N ASP A 212 -20.33 14.40 18.96
CA ASP A 212 -19.36 13.39 19.41
C ASP A 212 -19.56 12.01 18.77
N ASN A 213 -20.79 11.61 18.54
CA ASN A 213 -21.11 10.34 17.91
C ASN A 213 -21.11 10.37 16.37
N ASP A 214 -20.95 11.53 15.76
CA ASP A 214 -20.90 11.67 14.31
C ASP A 214 -19.58 11.14 13.75
N PHE A 215 -19.61 10.68 12.50
CA PHE A 215 -18.36 10.53 11.74
C PHE A 215 -17.71 11.90 11.56
N LEU A 216 -16.40 11.98 11.78
CA LEU A 216 -15.67 13.24 11.63
C LEU A 216 -15.90 13.85 10.24
N PHE A 217 -15.88 13.00 9.21
CA PHE A 217 -16.14 13.40 7.82
C PHE A 217 -17.34 12.66 7.27
N PHE A 218 -18.30 13.40 6.77
CA PHE A 218 -19.56 12.89 6.24
C PHE A 218 -19.92 13.52 4.89
N ASN A 219 -20.81 12.86 4.17
CA ASN A 219 -21.39 13.36 2.93
C ASN A 219 -22.52 14.37 3.21
N THR A 220 -23.20 14.84 2.16
CA THR A 220 -24.31 15.80 2.28
C THR A 220 -25.53 15.24 3.03
N ARG A 221 -25.63 13.92 3.19
CA ARG A 221 -26.68 13.23 3.95
C ARG A 221 -26.27 12.90 5.39
N ARG A 222 -25.15 13.44 5.86
CA ARG A 222 -24.56 13.10 7.16
C ARG A 222 -24.14 11.63 7.32
N GLU A 223 -24.00 10.89 6.21
CA GLU A 223 -23.48 9.54 6.21
C GLU A 223 -21.96 9.53 6.09
N ARG A 224 -21.34 8.47 6.56
CA ARG A 224 -19.91 8.24 6.46
C ARG A 224 -19.39 8.42 5.03
N LEU A 225 -18.26 9.07 4.86
CA LEU A 225 -17.58 9.13 3.57
C LEU A 225 -17.12 7.74 3.12
N THR A 226 -17.21 7.48 1.82
CA THR A 226 -16.66 6.29 1.23
C THR A 226 -15.19 6.49 0.85
N ARG A 227 -14.46 5.40 0.72
CA ARG A 227 -13.09 5.40 0.21
C ARG A 227 -12.98 6.08 -1.17
N GLU A 228 -13.94 5.81 -2.03
CA GLU A 228 -14.03 6.38 -3.38
C GLU A 228 -14.25 7.89 -3.31
N GLY A 229 -15.11 8.36 -2.39
CA GLY A 229 -15.34 9.78 -2.16
C GLY A 229 -14.08 10.52 -1.69
N VAL A 230 -13.32 9.93 -0.77
CA VAL A 230 -12.04 10.50 -0.31
C VAL A 230 -11.00 10.52 -1.44
N ASN A 231 -10.86 9.43 -2.22
CA ASN A 231 -9.95 9.40 -3.36
C ASN A 231 -10.31 10.43 -4.42
N TYR A 232 -11.60 10.64 -4.69
CA TYR A 232 -12.08 11.69 -5.59
C TYR A 232 -11.66 13.08 -5.11
N ILE A 233 -11.82 13.37 -3.81
CA ILE A 233 -11.39 14.66 -3.22
C ILE A 233 -9.88 14.83 -3.42
N VAL A 234 -9.08 13.85 -3.03
CA VAL A 234 -7.61 13.92 -3.16
C VAL A 234 -7.21 14.15 -4.62
N HIS A 235 -7.77 13.39 -5.55
CA HIS A 235 -7.46 13.52 -6.98
C HIS A 235 -7.86 14.89 -7.53
N LYS A 236 -9.09 15.35 -7.25
CA LYS A 236 -9.61 16.64 -7.74
C LYS A 236 -8.71 17.81 -7.34
N TYR A 237 -8.35 17.88 -6.06
CA TYR A 237 -7.55 19.00 -5.55
C TYR A 237 -6.07 18.87 -5.92
N PHE A 238 -5.58 17.65 -6.06
CA PHE A 238 -4.24 17.40 -6.57
C PHE A 238 -4.10 17.87 -8.03
N GLU A 239 -5.03 17.50 -8.90
CA GLU A 239 -4.99 17.96 -10.30
C GLU A 239 -5.07 19.50 -10.37
N ARG A 240 -5.88 20.15 -9.53
CA ARG A 240 -5.93 21.60 -9.43
C ARG A 240 -4.58 22.21 -9.03
N ALA A 241 -3.89 21.63 -8.07
CA ALA A 241 -2.56 22.07 -7.64
C ALA A 241 -1.51 21.83 -8.75
N ARG A 242 -1.56 20.65 -9.39
CA ARG A 242 -0.66 20.29 -10.47
C ARG A 242 -0.79 21.18 -11.70
N LEU A 243 -1.99 21.66 -12.02
CA LEU A 243 -2.20 22.62 -13.11
C LEU A 243 -1.50 23.96 -12.87
N LYS A 244 -1.23 24.34 -11.62
CA LYS A 244 -0.50 25.57 -11.29
C LYS A 244 1.01 25.38 -11.39
N GLU A 245 1.53 24.21 -11.01
CA GLU A 245 2.97 23.92 -10.98
C GLU A 245 3.23 22.42 -11.19
N ALA A 246 3.17 21.99 -12.45
CA ALA A 246 3.29 20.57 -12.79
C ALA A 246 4.66 19.95 -12.47
N SER A 247 5.73 20.75 -12.45
CA SER A 247 7.12 20.31 -12.32
C SER A 247 7.45 19.63 -10.99
N ILE A 248 6.76 20.02 -9.89
CA ILE A 248 7.02 19.50 -8.56
C ILE A 248 6.19 18.25 -8.21
N TYR A 249 5.28 17.84 -9.11
CA TYR A 249 4.32 16.78 -8.82
C TYR A 249 4.54 15.52 -9.67
N PRO A 250 4.30 14.33 -9.10
CA PRO A 250 4.21 13.10 -9.89
C PRO A 250 2.99 13.13 -10.82
N ALA A 251 2.96 12.26 -11.82
CA ALA A 251 1.88 12.20 -12.81
C ALA A 251 0.48 11.97 -12.18
N ALA A 252 0.41 11.20 -11.09
CA ALA A 252 -0.83 10.94 -10.35
C ALA A 252 -0.53 10.57 -8.90
N ILE A 253 -1.49 10.88 -8.01
CA ILE A 253 -1.48 10.41 -6.63
C ILE A 253 -2.79 9.71 -6.25
N SER A 254 -2.73 8.94 -5.18
CA SER A 254 -3.89 8.41 -4.47
C SER A 254 -3.84 8.84 -3.01
N ALA A 255 -4.92 8.69 -2.28
CA ALA A 255 -4.91 8.95 -0.84
C ALA A 255 -3.88 8.09 -0.08
N HIS A 256 -3.50 6.91 -0.62
CA HIS A 256 -2.43 6.10 -0.04
C HIS A 256 -1.03 6.72 -0.24
N CYS A 257 -0.87 7.52 -1.29
CA CYS A 257 0.35 8.29 -1.54
C CYS A 257 0.63 9.30 -0.41
N LEU A 258 -0.39 9.93 0.18
CA LEU A 258 -0.22 10.85 1.32
C LEU A 258 0.36 10.14 2.55
N ARG A 259 -0.05 8.92 2.80
CA ARG A 259 0.53 8.08 3.85
C ARG A 259 2.00 7.72 3.55
N HIS A 260 2.35 7.41 2.30
CA HIS A 260 3.74 7.22 1.89
C HIS A 260 4.55 8.50 2.05
N THR A 261 3.97 9.65 1.68
CA THR A 261 4.57 10.98 1.87
C THR A 261 4.93 11.23 3.33
N LYS A 262 3.98 11.02 4.27
CA LYS A 262 4.27 11.17 5.70
C LYS A 262 5.40 10.26 6.17
N ALA A 263 5.38 8.99 5.75
CA ALA A 263 6.43 8.04 6.12
C ALA A 263 7.81 8.45 5.60
N MET A 264 7.88 8.94 4.36
CA MET A 264 9.13 9.43 3.77
C MET A 264 9.64 10.68 4.47
N HIS A 265 8.78 11.66 4.72
CA HIS A 265 9.17 12.88 5.45
C HIS A 265 9.66 12.57 6.87
N LEU A 266 9.02 11.64 7.58
CA LEU A 266 9.50 11.22 8.90
C LEU A 266 10.88 10.55 8.82
N LEU A 267 11.08 9.69 7.81
CA LEU A 267 12.36 9.03 7.57
C LEU A 267 13.46 10.05 7.21
N GLU A 268 13.16 11.00 6.34
CA GLU A 268 14.07 12.09 5.93
C GLU A 268 14.47 12.98 7.11
N ASN A 269 13.56 13.13 8.09
CA ASN A 269 13.84 13.83 9.36
C ASN A 269 14.49 12.95 10.44
N GLY A 270 14.95 11.74 10.09
CA GLY A 270 15.71 10.87 11.01
C GLY A 270 14.88 10.08 12.00
N VAL A 271 13.56 10.04 11.84
CA VAL A 271 12.70 9.25 12.74
C VAL A 271 12.96 7.76 12.53
N ASN A 272 13.15 7.04 13.63
CA ASN A 272 13.40 5.60 13.58
C ASN A 272 12.24 4.84 12.91
N LEU A 273 12.59 3.87 12.05
CA LEU A 273 11.62 3.02 11.32
C LEU A 273 10.63 2.30 12.24
N ILE A 274 11.01 2.01 13.49
CA ILE A 274 10.11 1.39 14.47
C ILE A 274 8.96 2.34 14.82
N TYR A 275 9.24 3.63 15.06
CA TYR A 275 8.21 4.62 15.33
C TYR A 275 7.33 4.90 14.11
N ILE A 276 7.92 4.91 12.91
CA ILE A 276 7.17 5.02 11.65
C ILE A 276 6.24 3.82 11.48
N ARG A 277 6.73 2.59 11.73
CA ARG A 277 5.90 1.37 11.72
C ARG A 277 4.71 1.48 12.66
N ASP A 278 4.95 1.92 13.89
CA ASP A 278 3.92 2.00 14.92
C ASP A 278 2.89 3.09 14.59
N LEU A 279 3.34 4.27 14.15
CA LEU A 279 2.47 5.34 13.64
C LEU A 279 1.57 4.83 12.52
N LEU A 280 2.14 4.13 11.56
CA LEU A 280 1.40 3.60 10.41
C LEU A 280 0.55 2.36 10.77
N GLY A 281 0.78 1.69 11.89
CA GLY A 281 0.11 0.45 12.26
C GLY A 281 0.44 -0.69 11.28
N HIS A 282 1.72 -0.84 10.90
CA HIS A 282 2.19 -1.99 10.16
C HIS A 282 2.45 -3.17 11.09
N THR A 283 1.96 -4.35 10.73
CA THR A 283 2.17 -5.58 11.50
C THR A 283 3.60 -6.10 11.40
N SER A 284 4.33 -5.72 10.36
CA SER A 284 5.72 -6.13 10.12
C SER A 284 6.58 -4.94 9.77
N VAL A 285 7.82 -4.92 10.26
CA VAL A 285 8.85 -3.93 9.88
C VAL A 285 9.16 -4.03 8.39
N THR A 286 9.11 -5.24 7.80
CA THR A 286 9.32 -5.46 6.37
C THR A 286 8.44 -4.58 5.48
N THR A 287 7.21 -4.28 5.94
CA THR A 287 6.31 -3.36 5.21
C THR A 287 6.81 -1.91 5.29
N THR A 288 7.59 -1.56 6.30
CA THR A 288 8.15 -0.21 6.51
C THR A 288 9.53 -0.07 5.85
N GLU A 289 10.27 -1.17 5.67
CA GLU A 289 11.56 -1.20 4.98
C GLU A 289 11.51 -0.73 3.52
N ILE A 290 10.32 -0.77 2.90
CA ILE A 290 10.15 -0.21 1.55
C ILE A 290 10.52 1.27 1.50
N TYR A 291 10.34 2.02 2.59
CA TYR A 291 10.69 3.43 2.66
C TYR A 291 12.22 3.64 2.69
N SER A 292 12.95 2.81 3.44
CA SER A 292 14.42 2.90 3.47
C SER A 292 15.07 2.48 2.15
N LYS A 293 14.39 1.64 1.35
CA LYS A 293 14.84 1.28 0.00
C LYS A 293 14.49 2.33 -1.05
N ALA A 294 13.49 3.17 -0.80
CA ALA A 294 13.01 4.17 -1.74
C ALA A 294 13.97 5.36 -1.87
N ASN A 295 14.73 5.68 -0.81
CA ASN A 295 15.69 6.79 -0.83
C ASN A 295 17.02 6.37 -0.17
N PRO A 296 17.99 5.81 -0.96
CA PRO A 296 19.31 5.42 -0.47
C PRO A 296 20.15 6.58 0.05
N GLU A 297 19.94 7.80 -0.47
CA GLU A 297 20.70 9.00 -0.07
C GLU A 297 20.40 9.39 1.37
N VAL A 298 19.15 9.29 1.79
CA VAL A 298 18.74 9.52 3.19
C VAL A 298 19.47 8.55 4.12
N LYS A 299 19.57 7.27 3.74
CA LYS A 299 20.31 6.26 4.50
C LYS A 299 21.80 6.63 4.60
N ARG A 300 22.41 7.04 3.49
CA ARG A 300 23.80 7.47 3.44
C ARG A 300 24.03 8.67 4.35
N LYS A 301 23.21 9.72 4.23
CA LYS A 301 23.29 10.93 5.06
C LYS A 301 23.22 10.60 6.55
N HIS A 302 22.26 9.77 6.98
CA HIS A 302 22.14 9.39 8.40
C HIS A 302 23.34 8.58 8.91
N ILE A 303 23.95 7.74 8.06
CA ILE A 303 25.18 7.01 8.41
C ILE A 303 26.34 7.98 8.53
N GLU A 304 26.48 8.93 7.60
CA GLU A 304 27.52 9.97 7.63
C GLU A 304 27.34 10.89 8.85
N ASP A 305 26.11 11.33 9.14
CA ASP A 305 25.82 12.19 10.31
C ASP A 305 26.04 11.46 11.66
N ALA A 306 25.81 10.16 11.70
CA ALA A 306 26.04 9.33 12.89
C ALA A 306 27.52 8.95 13.08
N SER A 307 28.37 9.16 12.09
CA SER A 307 29.81 8.88 12.19
C SER A 307 30.44 9.85 13.18
N ARG A 308 31.03 9.32 14.25
CA ARG A 308 31.75 10.10 15.27
C ARG A 308 33.13 10.53 14.83
N ILE A 309 33.65 9.95 13.74
CA ILE A 309 34.97 10.23 13.20
C ILE A 309 34.79 11.20 12.04
N ARG A 310 34.76 12.52 12.35
CA ARG A 310 34.55 13.57 11.32
C ARG A 310 35.84 14.18 10.80
N ASP A 311 36.95 13.98 11.53
CA ASP A 311 38.29 14.56 11.19
C ASP A 311 39.36 13.46 11.17
N ILE A 312 39.37 12.64 10.14
CA ILE A 312 40.61 12.02 9.71
C ILE A 312 41.15 12.95 8.61
N SER A 313 41.99 13.90 9.00
CA SER A 313 42.82 14.57 8.03
C SER A 313 43.89 13.55 7.57
N LEU A 314 43.62 12.95 6.44
CA LEU A 314 44.65 12.26 5.70
C LEU A 314 45.49 13.39 5.07
N ASP A 315 46.45 13.92 5.84
CA ASP A 315 47.49 14.79 5.32
C ASP A 315 48.41 13.94 4.43
N TYR A 316 47.93 13.67 3.23
CA TYR A 316 48.82 13.19 2.18
C TYR A 316 49.73 14.34 1.75
N SER A 317 51.03 14.11 1.75
CA SER A 317 51.99 15.01 1.12
C SER A 317 51.62 15.21 -0.36
N THR A 318 52.11 16.29 -0.95
CA THR A 318 51.84 16.57 -2.37
C THR A 318 52.33 15.43 -3.26
N GLU A 319 53.43 14.78 -2.88
CA GLU A 319 54.02 13.63 -3.57
C GLU A 319 53.16 12.37 -3.45
N GLU A 320 52.58 12.07 -2.28
CA GLU A 320 51.64 10.93 -2.09
C GLU A 320 50.32 11.13 -2.84
N LYS A 321 49.87 12.39 -3.01
CA LYS A 321 48.66 12.68 -3.83
C LYS A 321 48.92 12.46 -5.32
N GLU A 322 50.13 12.79 -5.80
CA GLU A 322 50.51 12.53 -7.19
C GLU A 322 50.67 11.04 -7.45
N GLU A 323 51.26 10.28 -6.53
CA GLU A 323 51.42 8.83 -6.62
C GLU A 323 50.06 8.10 -6.62
N LEU A 324 49.08 8.52 -5.79
CA LEU A 324 47.70 8.01 -5.78
C LEU A 324 46.93 8.34 -7.06
N LEU A 325 47.18 9.50 -7.67
CA LEU A 325 46.62 9.91 -8.95
C LEU A 325 47.19 9.05 -10.10
N GLU A 326 48.51 8.78 -10.11
CA GLU A 326 49.13 7.90 -11.10
C GLU A 326 48.61 6.47 -10.99
N LEU A 327 48.50 5.90 -9.78
CA LEU A 327 47.92 4.58 -9.54
C LEU A 327 46.45 4.48 -9.99
N SER A 328 45.68 5.55 -9.82
CA SER A 328 44.29 5.64 -10.30
C SER A 328 44.20 5.66 -11.82
N LEU A 329 45.16 6.31 -12.51
CA LEU A 329 45.21 6.39 -13.97
C LEU A 329 45.71 5.11 -14.62
N ILE A 330 46.55 4.32 -13.96
CA ILE A 330 47.02 3.02 -14.45
C ILE A 330 45.87 2.01 -14.52
N HIS A 331 44.91 2.03 -13.57
CA HIS A 331 43.74 1.15 -13.60
C HIS A 331 42.72 1.49 -14.69
N ILE A 332 42.71 2.70 -15.23
CA ILE A 332 41.86 3.13 -16.34
C ILE A 332 42.46 2.76 -17.71
N SER A 333 43.76 2.51 -17.79
CA SER A 333 44.48 2.29 -19.04
C SER A 333 44.78 0.81 -19.38
N GLU A 334 44.53 -0.15 -18.48
CA GLU A 334 44.66 -1.57 -18.80
C GLU A 334 43.36 -2.19 -19.32
N PRO A 335 43.27 -2.55 -20.60
CA PRO A 335 42.12 -3.34 -21.08
C PRO A 335 42.24 -4.76 -20.51
N THR A 336 41.22 -5.16 -19.76
CA THR A 336 41.06 -6.54 -19.28
C THR A 336 41.20 -7.52 -20.42
N ARG A 337 42.34 -8.20 -20.53
CA ARG A 337 42.52 -9.40 -21.35
C ARG A 337 41.64 -10.49 -20.79
N ARG A 338 40.50 -10.70 -21.43
CA ARG A 338 39.72 -11.94 -21.28
C ARG A 338 40.53 -13.05 -21.97
N THR A 339 41.08 -13.99 -21.22
CA THR A 339 41.50 -15.30 -21.70
C THR A 339 40.23 -16.13 -21.96
N PRO A 340 40.07 -16.72 -23.14
CA PRO A 340 38.99 -17.70 -23.38
C PRO A 340 39.41 -19.04 -22.81
N ILE A 341 38.53 -19.66 -22.06
CA ILE A 341 38.46 -21.15 -21.90
C ILE A 341 37.05 -21.54 -22.32
#